data_cb10d7f6ba08e4a877a8442acc96c496
#
_entry.id   cb10d7f6ba08e4a877a8442acc96c496
#
_cell.length_a   1.000
_cell.length_b   1.000
_cell.length_c   1.000
_cell.angle_alpha   90.00
_cell.angle_beta   90.00
_cell.angle_gamma   90.00
#
_symmetry.space_group_name_H-M   'P 1'
#
loop_
_entity.id
_entity.type
_entity.pdbx_description
1 polymer ?
#
loop_
_entity_poly.entity_id
_entity_poly.type
_entity_poly.pdbx_seq_one_letter_code
_entity_poly.pdbx_strand_id
1 'polypeptide(L)'
;MIVLDSSAFFSMDALPKDEDHVCPPGVIKELEKYDDPRLALWGDMIRVSECSKESLAKVEDVAKKSGDLGRLSPVDMTVLALAVDVDGTIWSDDYSIQNVAKIMGLGFRPIGKKGIEKVVKWNYKCIGCGKWFKEKQPDCPICGSPMKACRKK
;
A
#
# COMPACT_ATOMS: atom_id res chain seq x y z
N MET A 1 -12.11 11.54 -6.99
CA MET A 1 -10.65 11.46 -7.25
C MET A 1 -10.17 10.03 -7.05
N ILE A 2 -9.44 9.51 -8.00
CA ILE A 2 -8.86 8.17 -7.95
C ILE A 2 -7.38 8.30 -7.62
N VAL A 3 -6.89 7.53 -6.65
CA VAL A 3 -5.46 7.43 -6.34
C VAL A 3 -4.94 6.11 -6.89
N LEU A 4 -3.98 6.19 -7.81
CA LEU A 4 -3.45 5.04 -8.52
C LEU A 4 -2.17 4.52 -7.86
N ASP A 5 -2.16 3.24 -7.53
CA ASP A 5 -0.97 2.50 -7.13
C ASP A 5 -0.32 1.88 -8.38
N SER A 6 0.96 1.52 -8.28
CA SER A 6 1.68 0.89 -9.40
C SER A 6 1.03 -0.41 -9.86
N SER A 7 0.48 -1.21 -8.94
CA SER A 7 -0.23 -2.45 -9.30
C SER A 7 -1.44 -2.21 -10.19
N ALA A 8 -2.14 -1.07 -10.00
CA ALA A 8 -3.26 -0.68 -10.86
C ALA A 8 -2.79 -0.44 -12.30
N PHE A 9 -1.66 0.22 -12.48
CA PHE A 9 -1.09 0.46 -13.80
C PHE A 9 -0.79 -0.84 -14.55
N PHE A 10 -0.29 -1.84 -13.85
CA PHE A 10 0.02 -3.14 -14.46
C PHE A 10 -1.24 -3.92 -14.84
N SER A 11 -2.37 -3.63 -14.22
CA SER A 11 -3.64 -4.34 -14.43
C SER A 11 -4.63 -3.59 -15.32
N MET A 12 -4.46 -2.27 -15.49
CA MET A 12 -5.36 -1.46 -16.32
C MET A 12 -5.06 -1.59 -17.80
N ASP A 13 -6.11 -1.63 -18.60
CA ASP A 13 -6.00 -1.53 -20.06
C ASP A 13 -6.06 -0.09 -20.56
N ALA A 14 -6.69 0.80 -19.78
CA ALA A 14 -6.82 2.22 -20.10
C ALA A 14 -6.95 3.03 -18.82
N LEU A 15 -6.55 4.31 -18.88
CA LEU A 15 -6.76 5.24 -17.78
C LEU A 15 -8.25 5.55 -17.59
N PRO A 16 -8.70 5.82 -16.34
CA PRO A 16 -10.06 6.29 -16.09
C PRO A 16 -10.32 7.59 -16.85
N LYS A 17 -11.44 7.66 -17.57
CA LYS A 17 -11.81 8.84 -18.37
C LYS A 17 -12.81 9.75 -17.67
N ASP A 18 -13.64 9.19 -16.79
CA ASP A 18 -14.78 9.88 -16.19
C ASP A 18 -14.47 10.51 -14.83
N GLU A 19 -13.34 10.19 -14.24
CA GLU A 19 -12.93 10.73 -12.95
C GLU A 19 -11.46 11.19 -13.00
N ASP A 20 -11.18 12.24 -12.24
CA ASP A 20 -9.81 12.69 -12.03
C ASP A 20 -9.01 11.63 -11.27
N HIS A 21 -7.75 11.50 -11.63
CA HIS A 21 -6.84 10.55 -10.98
C HIS A 21 -5.51 11.23 -10.65
N VAL A 22 -4.83 10.68 -9.67
CA VAL A 22 -3.57 11.18 -9.15
C VAL A 22 -2.74 10.02 -8.63
N CYS A 23 -1.42 10.17 -8.61
CA CYS A 23 -0.54 9.22 -7.94
C CYS A 23 0.61 9.96 -7.27
N PRO A 24 1.24 9.36 -6.24
CA PRO A 24 2.43 9.94 -5.64
C PRO A 24 3.66 9.76 -6.56
N PRO A 25 4.70 10.60 -6.41
CA PRO A 25 5.89 10.52 -7.26
C PRO A 25 6.59 9.16 -7.27
N GLY A 26 6.54 8.45 -6.13
CA GLY A 26 7.16 7.13 -6.01
C GLY A 26 6.57 6.08 -6.95
N VAL A 27 5.28 6.19 -7.27
CA VAL A 27 4.63 5.30 -8.24
C VAL A 27 5.22 5.50 -9.64
N ILE A 28 5.44 6.75 -10.04
CA ILE A 28 6.07 7.06 -11.33
C ILE A 28 7.50 6.51 -11.38
N LYS A 29 8.26 6.65 -10.29
CA LYS A 29 9.62 6.11 -10.20
C LYS A 29 9.65 4.58 -10.33
N GLU A 30 8.67 3.89 -9.75
CA GLU A 30 8.55 2.44 -9.92
C GLU A 30 8.26 2.05 -11.36
N LEU A 31 7.36 2.76 -12.03
CA LEU A 31 7.06 2.53 -13.45
C LEU A 31 8.29 2.78 -14.33
N GLU A 32 9.06 3.82 -14.06
CA GLU A 32 10.30 4.11 -14.76
C GLU A 32 11.33 3.00 -14.56
N LYS A 33 11.45 2.49 -13.33
CA LYS A 33 12.40 1.42 -12.98
C LYS A 33 12.14 0.14 -13.78
N TYR A 34 10.89 -0.18 -14.04
CA TYR A 34 10.49 -1.36 -14.81
C TYR A 34 10.34 -1.09 -16.30
N ASP A 35 10.66 0.13 -16.75
CA ASP A 35 10.54 0.55 -18.14
C ASP A 35 9.15 0.22 -18.73
N ASP A 36 8.11 0.53 -17.97
CA ASP A 36 6.74 0.19 -18.32
C ASP A 36 6.27 1.03 -19.50
N PRO A 37 5.79 0.41 -20.60
CA PRO A 37 5.34 1.14 -21.80
C PRO A 37 4.12 2.03 -21.52
N ARG A 38 3.35 1.77 -20.48
CA ARG A 38 2.19 2.60 -20.11
C ARG A 38 2.59 3.98 -19.67
N LEU A 39 3.77 4.15 -19.07
CA LEU A 39 4.29 5.46 -18.70
C LEU A 39 4.49 6.35 -19.93
N ALA A 40 4.99 5.78 -21.02
CA ALA A 40 5.14 6.50 -22.29
C ALA A 40 3.78 6.88 -22.90
N LEU A 41 2.77 6.00 -22.76
CA LEU A 41 1.42 6.24 -23.30
C LEU A 41 0.62 7.24 -22.47
N TRP A 42 0.71 7.15 -21.15
CA TRP A 42 -0.18 7.86 -20.23
C TRP A 42 0.50 8.93 -19.40
N GLY A 43 1.83 9.01 -19.43
CA GLY A 43 2.60 9.85 -18.49
C GLY A 43 2.17 11.31 -18.45
N ASP A 44 1.86 11.90 -19.61
CA ASP A 44 1.42 13.30 -19.71
C ASP A 44 0.01 13.52 -19.18
N MET A 45 -0.79 12.47 -19.05
CA MET A 45 -2.17 12.52 -18.57
C MET A 45 -2.28 12.25 -17.07
N ILE A 46 -1.23 11.73 -16.46
CA ILE A 46 -1.23 11.37 -15.02
C ILE A 46 -0.84 12.59 -14.20
N ARG A 47 -1.72 12.97 -13.27
CA ARG A 47 -1.40 13.99 -12.28
C ARG A 47 -0.54 13.35 -11.18
N VAL A 48 0.55 14.01 -10.82
CA VAL A 48 1.43 13.57 -9.73
C VAL A 48 1.34 14.58 -8.58
N SER A 49 1.19 14.07 -7.36
CA SER A 49 1.12 14.91 -6.17
C SER A 49 1.75 14.20 -4.98
N GLU A 50 2.41 14.95 -4.13
CA GLU A 50 2.93 14.43 -2.87
C GLU A 50 1.86 14.43 -1.79
N CYS A 51 1.96 13.49 -0.84
CA CYS A 51 1.09 13.46 0.33
C CYS A 51 1.62 14.40 1.42
N SER A 52 0.74 14.78 2.36
CA SER A 52 1.14 15.53 3.54
C SER A 52 1.88 14.64 4.56
N LYS A 53 2.70 15.25 5.40
CA LYS A 53 3.40 14.55 6.48
C LYS A 53 2.42 14.06 7.53
N GLU A 54 1.37 14.81 7.81
CA GLU A 54 0.32 14.46 8.76
C GLU A 54 -0.41 13.18 8.35
N SER A 55 -0.79 13.10 7.09
CA SER A 55 -1.46 11.90 6.55
C SER A 55 -0.52 10.70 6.53
N LEU A 56 0.74 10.91 6.19
CA LEU A 56 1.73 9.83 6.22
C LEU A 56 1.92 9.27 7.62
N ALA A 57 1.97 10.14 8.64
CA ALA A 57 2.07 9.72 10.04
C ALA A 57 0.85 8.91 10.49
N LYS A 58 -0.36 9.30 10.06
CA LYS A 58 -1.59 8.54 10.33
C LYS A 58 -1.54 7.15 9.72
N VAL A 59 -1.08 7.04 8.47
CA VAL A 59 -0.95 5.75 7.79
C VAL A 59 0.05 4.85 8.51
N GLU A 60 1.20 5.39 8.89
CA GLU A 60 2.21 4.63 9.63
C GLU A 60 1.66 4.09 10.95
N ASP A 61 0.92 4.91 11.70
CA ASP A 61 0.31 4.51 12.96
C ASP A 61 -0.70 3.37 12.77
N VAL A 62 -1.57 3.49 11.79
CA VAL A 62 -2.57 2.45 11.47
C VAL A 62 -1.89 1.17 11.00
N ALA A 63 -0.91 1.27 10.11
CA ALA A 63 -0.16 0.12 9.59
C ALA A 63 0.59 -0.61 10.72
N LYS A 64 1.15 0.13 11.65
CA LYS A 64 1.82 -0.41 12.83
C LYS A 64 0.86 -1.19 13.71
N LYS A 65 -0.32 -0.63 13.99
CA LYS A 65 -1.36 -1.27 14.83
C LYS A 65 -1.96 -2.52 14.19
N SER A 66 -2.11 -2.52 12.86
CA SER A 66 -2.65 -3.68 12.13
C SER A 66 -1.61 -4.76 11.85
N GLY A 67 -0.32 -4.45 12.01
CA GLY A 67 0.77 -5.34 11.67
C GLY A 67 1.20 -5.29 10.21
N ASP A 68 0.65 -4.38 9.41
CA ASP A 68 0.97 -4.25 7.99
C ASP A 68 2.24 -3.46 7.69
N LEU A 69 2.82 -2.75 8.67
CA LEU A 69 3.97 -1.87 8.47
C LEU A 69 5.14 -2.57 7.77
N GLY A 70 5.42 -3.82 8.14
CA GLY A 70 6.47 -4.61 7.52
C GLY A 70 6.13 -5.18 6.14
N ARG A 71 4.88 -5.02 5.69
CA ARG A 71 4.38 -5.50 4.40
C ARG A 71 4.17 -4.38 3.39
N LEU A 72 4.22 -3.13 3.85
CA LEU A 72 4.04 -1.95 3.02
C LEU A 72 5.39 -1.31 2.70
N SER A 73 5.62 -0.98 1.43
CA SER A 73 6.76 -0.17 1.03
C SER A 73 6.52 1.30 1.41
N PRO A 74 7.58 2.13 1.44
CA PRO A 74 7.38 3.58 1.60
C PRO A 74 6.45 4.18 0.55
N VAL A 75 6.51 3.70 -0.69
CA VAL A 75 5.63 4.16 -1.78
C VAL A 75 4.17 3.78 -1.48
N ASP A 76 3.91 2.56 -1.02
CA ASP A 76 2.57 2.10 -0.64
C ASP A 76 1.95 3.01 0.42
N MET A 77 2.74 3.41 1.41
CA MET A 77 2.29 4.33 2.45
C MET A 77 1.95 5.72 1.89
N THR A 78 2.71 6.20 0.90
CA THR A 78 2.39 7.48 0.24
C THR A 78 1.10 7.41 -0.58
N VAL A 79 0.79 6.27 -1.19
CA VAL A 79 -0.49 6.06 -1.88
C VAL A 79 -1.66 6.20 -0.90
N LEU A 80 -1.57 5.54 0.24
CA LEU A 80 -2.59 5.63 1.30
C LEU A 80 -2.71 7.05 1.85
N ALA A 81 -1.59 7.70 2.13
CA ALA A 81 -1.58 9.06 2.67
C ALA A 81 -2.16 10.08 1.67
N LEU A 82 -1.85 9.94 0.40
CA LEU A 82 -2.40 10.80 -0.64
C LEU A 82 -3.92 10.62 -0.74
N ALA A 83 -4.42 9.40 -0.60
CA ALA A 83 -5.86 9.13 -0.58
C ALA A 83 -6.55 9.81 0.60
N VAL A 84 -5.90 9.89 1.75
CA VAL A 84 -6.41 10.65 2.90
C VAL A 84 -6.50 12.14 2.54
N ASP A 85 -5.45 12.70 1.95
CA ASP A 85 -5.37 14.12 1.62
C ASP A 85 -6.45 14.56 0.62
N VAL A 86 -6.72 13.72 -0.39
CA VAL A 86 -7.66 14.06 -1.47
C VAL A 86 -9.05 13.46 -1.27
N ASP A 87 -9.25 12.73 -0.18
CA ASP A 87 -10.49 11.96 0.08
C ASP A 87 -10.85 11.08 -1.13
N GLY A 88 -9.86 10.36 -1.63
CA GLY A 88 -9.96 9.60 -2.86
C GLY A 88 -10.20 8.11 -2.65
N THR A 89 -10.52 7.44 -3.76
CA THR A 89 -10.62 5.98 -3.83
C THR A 89 -9.32 5.42 -4.39
N ILE A 90 -8.74 4.46 -3.71
CA ILE A 90 -7.47 3.84 -4.12
C ILE A 90 -7.75 2.70 -5.10
N TRP A 91 -7.07 2.72 -6.24
CA TRP A 91 -7.08 1.59 -7.18
C TRP A 91 -5.78 0.82 -6.99
N SER A 92 -5.89 -0.36 -6.41
CA SER A 92 -4.73 -1.21 -6.10
C SER A 92 -5.16 -2.67 -6.00
N ASP A 93 -4.30 -3.57 -6.47
CA ASP A 93 -4.43 -5.01 -6.28
C ASP A 93 -3.61 -5.51 -5.07
N ASP A 94 -2.91 -4.63 -4.37
CA ASP A 94 -2.12 -4.97 -3.18
C ASP A 94 -3.03 -5.15 -1.97
N TYR A 95 -3.06 -6.35 -1.41
CA TYR A 95 -3.92 -6.66 -0.25
C TYR A 95 -3.52 -5.90 1.01
N SER A 96 -2.25 -5.58 1.20
CA SER A 96 -1.80 -4.81 2.37
C SER A 96 -2.30 -3.37 2.29
N ILE A 97 -2.28 -2.75 1.11
CA ILE A 97 -2.85 -1.43 0.88
C ILE A 97 -4.36 -1.46 1.14
N GLN A 98 -5.07 -2.45 0.58
CA GLN A 98 -6.51 -2.60 0.75
C GLN A 98 -6.89 -2.78 2.23
N ASN A 99 -6.10 -3.57 2.96
CA ASN A 99 -6.35 -3.82 4.38
C ASN A 99 -6.26 -2.54 5.21
N VAL A 100 -5.21 -1.76 5.04
CA VAL A 100 -5.04 -0.47 5.74
C VAL A 100 -6.10 0.53 5.29
N ALA A 101 -6.40 0.60 4.01
CA ALA A 101 -7.47 1.46 3.48
C ALA A 101 -8.80 1.15 4.14
N LYS A 102 -9.15 -0.13 4.27
CA LYS A 102 -10.38 -0.57 4.92
C LYS A 102 -10.43 -0.17 6.40
N ILE A 103 -9.34 -0.34 7.12
CA ILE A 103 -9.24 0.08 8.52
C ILE A 103 -9.45 1.59 8.66
N MET A 104 -8.89 2.38 7.74
CA MET A 104 -8.99 3.85 7.76
C MET A 104 -10.31 4.37 7.21
N GLY A 105 -11.18 3.51 6.71
CA GLY A 105 -12.42 3.94 6.09
C GLY A 105 -12.26 4.57 4.71
N LEU A 106 -11.12 4.33 4.04
CA LEU A 106 -10.87 4.81 2.69
C LEU A 106 -11.50 3.86 1.66
N GLY A 107 -12.04 4.42 0.57
CA GLY A 107 -12.50 3.63 -0.54
C GLY A 107 -11.34 2.97 -1.28
N PHE A 108 -11.53 1.75 -1.72
CA PHE A 108 -10.55 1.09 -2.58
C PHE A 108 -11.25 0.19 -3.60
N ARG A 109 -10.58 -0.04 -4.73
CA ARG A 109 -11.07 -0.89 -5.80
C ARG A 109 -9.94 -1.76 -6.34
N PRO A 110 -10.08 -3.11 -6.31
CA PRO A 110 -9.17 -4.00 -7.01
C PRO A 110 -9.41 -3.93 -8.52
N ILE A 111 -8.39 -4.12 -9.31
CA ILE A 111 -8.45 -4.00 -10.78
C ILE A 111 -8.34 -5.37 -11.44
N GLY A 112 -7.29 -6.12 -11.16
CA GLY A 112 -7.03 -7.43 -11.76
C GLY A 112 -7.27 -8.61 -10.84
N LYS A 113 -7.45 -8.37 -9.54
CA LYS A 113 -7.65 -9.41 -8.53
C LYS A 113 -8.92 -9.14 -7.73
N LYS A 114 -9.44 -10.19 -7.10
CA LYS A 114 -10.51 -10.02 -6.12
C LYS A 114 -9.96 -9.30 -4.88
N GLY A 115 -10.64 -8.25 -4.44
CA GLY A 115 -10.25 -7.51 -3.25
C GLY A 115 -10.47 -8.28 -1.95
N ILE A 116 -9.95 -7.74 -0.85
CA ILE A 116 -10.17 -8.31 0.48
C ILE A 116 -11.61 -8.09 0.93
N GLU A 117 -12.16 -9.05 1.64
CA GLU A 117 -13.50 -8.98 2.23
C GLU A 117 -13.45 -8.59 3.70
N LYS A 118 -12.38 -8.99 4.39
CA LYS A 118 -12.20 -8.78 5.83
C LYS A 118 -10.85 -8.13 6.11
N VAL A 119 -10.81 -7.31 7.15
CA VAL A 119 -9.54 -6.76 7.68
C VAL A 119 -8.70 -7.89 8.22
N VAL A 120 -7.43 -7.91 7.83
CA VAL A 120 -6.45 -8.89 8.31
C VAL A 120 -5.51 -8.21 9.31
N LYS A 121 -5.31 -8.83 10.45
CA LYS A 121 -4.33 -8.41 11.44
C LYS A 121 -3.15 -9.36 11.41
N TRP A 122 -1.95 -8.82 11.40
CA TRP A 122 -0.72 -9.59 11.32
C TRP A 122 0.05 -9.53 12.63
N ASN A 123 0.59 -10.68 13.02
CA ASN A 123 1.61 -10.79 14.05
C ASN A 123 2.85 -11.42 13.43
N TYR A 124 3.96 -11.30 14.11
CA TYR A 124 5.24 -11.84 13.65
C TYR A 124 5.75 -12.82 14.71
N LYS A 125 6.13 -14.01 14.24
CA LYS A 125 6.64 -15.08 15.11
C LYS A 125 8.10 -15.32 14.79
N CYS A 126 8.94 -15.37 15.82
CA CYS A 126 10.33 -15.78 15.65
C CYS A 126 10.36 -17.28 15.29
N ILE A 127 11.08 -17.62 14.22
CA ILE A 127 11.22 -19.00 13.78
C ILE A 127 12.15 -19.82 14.68
N GLY A 128 13.00 -19.14 15.47
CA GLY A 128 13.93 -19.78 16.41
C GLY A 128 13.29 -20.05 17.77
N CYS A 129 12.99 -19.01 18.54
CA CYS A 129 12.46 -19.14 19.90
C CYS A 129 10.93 -19.23 20.00
N GLY A 130 10.21 -18.98 18.90
CA GLY A 130 8.76 -19.06 18.86
C GLY A 130 8.01 -17.88 19.50
N LYS A 131 8.71 -16.84 19.93
CA LYS A 131 8.08 -15.69 20.55
C LYS A 131 7.32 -14.85 19.54
N TRP A 132 6.17 -14.28 19.96
CA TRP A 132 5.31 -13.44 19.12
C TRP A 132 5.60 -11.96 19.33
N PHE A 133 5.55 -11.20 18.25
CA PHE A 133 5.73 -9.74 18.24
C PHE A 133 4.64 -9.10 17.38
N LYS A 134 4.26 -7.88 17.73
CA LYS A 134 3.26 -7.11 16.96
C LYS A 134 3.84 -6.47 15.72
N GLU A 135 5.15 -6.21 15.72
CA GLU A 135 5.84 -5.52 14.64
C GLU A 135 6.94 -6.38 14.05
N LYS A 136 7.16 -6.22 12.74
CA LYS A 136 8.28 -6.87 12.06
C LYS A 136 9.58 -6.21 12.50
N GLN A 137 10.54 -7.04 12.87
CA GLN A 137 11.91 -6.62 13.18
C GLN A 137 12.86 -7.35 12.25
N PRO A 138 14.06 -6.79 11.95
CA PRO A 138 15.03 -7.48 11.09
C PRO A 138 15.38 -8.86 11.60
N ASP A 139 15.60 -8.96 12.91
CA ASP A 139 15.89 -10.21 13.61
C ASP A 139 15.20 -10.20 14.99
N CYS A 140 15.01 -11.38 15.55
CA CYS A 140 14.45 -11.50 16.88
C CYS A 140 15.39 -10.82 17.91
N PRO A 141 14.88 -9.90 18.76
CA PRO A 141 15.72 -9.22 19.76
C PRO A 141 16.21 -10.16 20.85
N ILE A 142 15.65 -11.36 20.95
CA ILE A 142 16.02 -12.34 22.01
C ILE A 142 17.02 -13.35 21.49
N CYS A 143 16.76 -13.98 20.34
CA CYS A 143 17.62 -15.07 19.83
C CYS A 143 18.29 -14.77 18.50
N GLY A 144 17.99 -13.65 17.87
CA GLY A 144 18.59 -13.25 16.58
C GLY A 144 18.08 -14.00 15.36
N SER A 145 17.10 -14.88 15.49
CA SER A 145 16.53 -15.61 14.36
C SER A 145 15.58 -14.76 13.52
N PRO A 146 15.37 -15.08 12.24
CA PRO A 146 14.38 -14.39 11.41
C PRO A 146 12.95 -14.53 11.93
N MET A 147 12.09 -13.62 11.51
CA MET A 147 10.67 -13.62 11.86
C MET A 147 9.79 -14.02 10.68
N LYS A 148 8.64 -14.60 10.99
CA LYS A 148 7.62 -15.01 10.03
C LYS A 148 6.33 -14.24 10.29
N ALA A 149 5.73 -13.67 9.24
CA ALA A 149 4.41 -13.04 9.32
C ALA A 149 3.32 -14.11 9.43
N CYS A 150 2.45 -13.99 10.43
CA CYS A 150 1.32 -14.90 10.65
C CYS A 150 0.04 -14.09 10.89
N ARG A 151 -1.09 -14.59 10.39
CA ARG A 151 -2.37 -13.98 10.68
C ARG A 151 -2.68 -14.11 12.16
N LYS A 152 -3.15 -13.03 12.75
CA LYS A 152 -3.64 -13.04 14.13
C LYS A 152 -4.95 -13.82 14.16
N LYS A 153 -5.00 -14.84 14.98
CA LYS A 153 -6.22 -15.61 15.22
C LYS A 153 -7.18 -14.85 16.15
#